data_b074b3289f1d27b155504c655834855c
#
_entry.id   b074b3289f1d27b155504c655834855c
#
_cell.length_a   1.000
_cell.length_b   1.000
_cell.length_c   1.000
_cell.angle_alpha   90.00
_cell.angle_beta   90.00
_cell.angle_gamma   90.00
#
_symmetry.space_group_name_H-M   'P 1'
#
loop_
_entity.id
_entity.type
_entity.pdbx_description
1 polymer ?
#
loop_
_entity_poly.entity_id
_entity_poly.type
_entity_poly.pdbx_seq_one_letter_code
_entity_poly.pdbx_strand_id
1 'polypeptide(L)'
;IDKGEDYIGAKKVVIISNKKILDYYGKLDKKYEIIEIPYTAEIKPGKITKEAGEFSFQTLKKVCELKPDAIVTAPVAKNALHLSGHIFNGQTEVLQHFLAHDNQLAEMLFAAKNFRVLLLTRHCALKNITLTKEIVKTKVQNLVKTFETQFKIQNPKFALCGFNPHSGEDGILG
;
A
#
# COMPACT_ATOMS: atom_id res chain seq x y z
N ILE A 1 -1.39 9.88 14.77
CA ILE A 1 -2.39 8.82 15.02
C ILE A 1 -3.63 9.42 15.65
N ASP A 2 -3.53 10.12 16.78
CA ASP A 2 -4.68 10.68 17.51
C ASP A 2 -5.59 11.57 16.65
N LYS A 3 -5.01 12.41 15.78
CA LYS A 3 -5.77 13.27 14.86
C LYS A 3 -6.42 12.53 13.68
N GLY A 4 -5.99 11.30 13.41
CA GLY A 4 -6.49 10.49 12.30
C GLY A 4 -7.58 9.49 12.70
N GLU A 5 -7.69 9.17 13.99
CA GLU A 5 -8.59 8.12 14.49
C GLU A 5 -10.05 8.43 14.20
N ASP A 6 -10.47 9.69 14.36
CA ASP A 6 -11.84 10.13 14.10
C ASP A 6 -12.25 10.00 12.62
N TYR A 7 -11.26 10.01 11.70
CA TYR A 7 -11.50 9.84 10.28
C TYR A 7 -11.55 8.38 9.82
N ILE A 8 -10.91 7.47 10.57
CA ILE A 8 -10.79 6.06 10.19
C ILE A 8 -12.03 5.27 10.59
N GLY A 9 -12.76 5.72 11.64
CA GLY A 9 -13.93 5.00 12.17
C GLY A 9 -13.60 3.59 12.67
N ALA A 10 -12.33 3.34 12.99
CA ALA A 10 -11.85 2.04 13.44
C ALA A 10 -12.33 1.74 14.85
N LYS A 11 -12.86 0.54 15.08
CA LYS A 11 -13.25 0.07 16.43
C LYS A 11 -12.04 -0.21 17.32
N LYS A 12 -10.92 -0.58 16.75
CA LYS A 12 -9.67 -0.89 17.44
C LYS A 12 -8.49 -0.50 16.57
N VAL A 13 -7.56 0.25 17.13
CA VAL A 13 -6.28 0.57 16.50
C VAL A 13 -5.17 -0.13 17.28
N VAL A 14 -4.32 -0.85 16.56
CA VAL A 14 -3.12 -1.52 17.10
C VAL A 14 -1.90 -0.93 16.40
N ILE A 15 -0.89 -0.57 17.17
CA ILE A 15 0.36 -0.04 16.65
C ILE A 15 1.42 -1.14 16.65
N ILE A 16 2.02 -1.40 15.50
CA ILE A 16 3.15 -2.34 15.39
C ILE A 16 4.40 -1.53 15.23
N SER A 17 5.25 -1.52 16.23
CA SER A 17 6.46 -0.70 16.25
C SER A 17 7.41 -1.16 17.37
N ASN A 18 8.39 -0.33 17.70
CA ASN A 18 9.26 -0.48 18.86
C ASN A 18 9.09 0.73 19.79
N LYS A 19 9.02 0.47 21.09
CA LYS A 19 8.81 1.53 22.08
C LYS A 19 9.91 2.59 22.04
N LYS A 20 11.17 2.20 21.91
CA LYS A 20 12.29 3.14 21.77
C LYS A 20 12.12 4.09 20.59
N ILE A 21 11.60 3.59 19.45
CA ILE A 21 11.33 4.41 18.26
C ILE A 21 10.16 5.34 18.51
N LEU A 22 9.09 4.84 19.10
CA LEU A 22 7.91 5.65 19.42
C LEU A 22 8.26 6.77 20.39
N ASP A 23 8.96 6.48 21.48
CA ASP A 23 9.39 7.46 22.49
C ASP A 23 10.34 8.51 21.90
N TYR A 24 11.17 8.13 20.91
CA TYR A 24 12.08 9.07 20.22
C TYR A 24 11.33 10.12 19.40
N TYR A 25 10.25 9.74 18.70
CA TYR A 25 9.49 10.65 17.83
C TYR A 25 8.33 11.35 18.51
N GLY A 26 7.91 10.90 19.67
CA GLY A 26 6.83 11.53 20.44
C GLY A 26 6.17 10.58 21.43
N LYS A 27 5.27 11.14 22.24
CA LYS A 27 4.47 10.35 23.18
C LYS A 27 3.22 9.84 22.50
N LEU A 28 2.93 8.56 22.66
CA LEU A 28 1.66 7.97 22.25
C LEU A 28 0.63 8.07 23.37
N ASP A 29 -0.62 8.18 22.99
CA ASP A 29 -1.73 7.99 23.89
C ASP A 29 -1.71 6.53 24.40
N LYS A 30 -1.82 6.34 25.73
CA LYS A 30 -1.77 5.02 26.38
C LYS A 30 -2.92 4.08 26.02
N LYS A 31 -3.95 4.59 25.35
CA LYS A 31 -5.10 3.79 24.90
C LYS A 31 -4.76 2.77 23.79
N TYR A 32 -3.64 2.94 23.08
CA TYR A 32 -3.30 2.06 21.98
C TYR A 32 -2.59 0.78 22.47
N GLU A 33 -2.99 -0.35 21.91
CA GLU A 33 -2.23 -1.58 22.03
C GLU A 33 -1.00 -1.49 21.14
N ILE A 34 0.17 -1.83 21.67
CA ILE A 34 1.43 -1.83 20.95
C ILE A 34 1.95 -3.27 20.85
N ILE A 35 2.15 -3.75 19.63
CA ILE A 35 2.87 -5.00 19.38
C ILE A 35 4.32 -4.61 19.05
N GLU A 36 5.24 -5.02 19.92
CA GLU A 36 6.64 -4.65 19.77
C GLU A 36 7.38 -5.54 18.78
N ILE A 37 8.10 -4.88 17.89
CA ILE A 37 9.14 -5.49 17.04
C ILE A 37 10.50 -5.09 17.62
N PRO A 38 11.42 -6.03 17.86
CA PRO A 38 12.73 -5.72 18.41
C PRO A 38 13.52 -4.74 17.54
N TYR A 39 14.08 -3.71 18.19
CA TYR A 39 15.00 -2.75 17.55
C TYR A 39 16.05 -2.28 18.55
N THR A 40 17.26 -2.79 18.41
CA THR A 40 18.38 -2.50 19.34
C THR A 40 19.35 -1.46 18.80
N ALA A 41 19.33 -1.20 17.49
CA ALA A 41 20.24 -0.26 16.86
C ALA A 41 20.01 1.19 17.30
N GLU A 42 20.97 2.04 17.02
CA GLU A 42 20.84 3.49 17.18
C GLU A 42 19.83 4.06 16.19
N ILE A 43 18.97 4.98 16.64
CA ILE A 43 18.05 5.70 15.75
C ILE A 43 18.82 6.83 15.07
N LYS A 44 18.90 6.77 13.73
CA LYS A 44 19.64 7.74 12.89
C LYS A 44 18.66 8.38 11.88
N PRO A 45 17.94 9.44 12.27
CA PRO A 45 16.99 10.10 11.38
C PRO A 45 17.65 10.57 10.08
N GLY A 46 16.95 10.38 8.95
CA GLY A 46 17.43 10.75 7.62
C GLY A 46 18.55 9.85 7.07
N LYS A 47 18.95 8.79 7.78
CA LYS A 47 19.93 7.82 7.30
C LYS A 47 19.27 6.52 6.88
N ILE A 48 19.72 5.98 5.77
CA ILE A 48 19.32 4.65 5.29
C ILE A 48 20.26 3.64 5.94
N THR A 49 19.71 2.72 6.74
CA THR A 49 20.49 1.69 7.43
C THR A 49 19.86 0.31 7.23
N LYS A 50 20.67 -0.72 7.32
CA LYS A 50 20.24 -2.13 7.25
C LYS A 50 19.23 -2.45 8.35
N GLU A 51 19.52 -1.99 9.57
CA GLU A 51 18.68 -2.24 10.76
C GLU A 51 17.30 -1.60 10.61
N ALA A 52 17.22 -0.38 10.05
CA ALA A 52 15.95 0.27 9.76
C ALA A 52 15.15 -0.48 8.66
N GLY A 53 15.86 -1.03 7.65
CA GLY A 53 15.26 -1.87 6.61
C GLY A 53 14.67 -3.15 7.18
N GLU A 54 15.45 -3.88 7.98
CA GLU A 54 15.01 -5.10 8.66
C GLU A 54 13.81 -4.83 9.57
N PHE A 55 13.87 -3.79 10.39
CA PHE A 55 12.76 -3.39 11.25
C PHE A 55 11.49 -3.11 10.46
N SER A 56 11.60 -2.35 9.36
CA SER A 56 10.46 -2.04 8.49
C SER A 56 9.86 -3.30 7.89
N PHE A 57 10.70 -4.24 7.43
CA PHE A 57 10.24 -5.50 6.88
C PHE A 57 9.52 -6.36 7.93
N GLN A 58 10.11 -6.52 9.11
CA GLN A 58 9.51 -7.30 10.19
C GLN A 58 8.19 -6.69 10.67
N THR A 59 8.09 -5.36 10.70
CA THR A 59 6.84 -4.65 11.02
C THR A 59 5.75 -4.94 9.98
N LEU A 60 6.08 -4.86 8.68
CA LEU A 60 5.15 -5.18 7.59
C LEU A 60 4.75 -6.66 7.60
N LYS A 61 5.70 -7.56 7.83
CA LYS A 61 5.41 -8.99 7.97
C LYS A 61 4.44 -9.25 9.12
N LYS A 62 4.74 -8.65 10.29
CA LYS A 62 3.91 -8.83 11.49
C LYS A 62 2.49 -8.35 11.29
N VAL A 63 2.27 -7.21 10.65
CA VAL A 63 0.91 -6.73 10.40
C VAL A 63 0.13 -7.67 9.47
N CYS A 64 0.81 -8.27 8.48
CA CYS A 64 0.17 -9.24 7.58
C CYS A 64 -0.25 -10.53 8.31
N GLU A 65 0.55 -11.01 9.28
CA GLU A 65 0.22 -12.17 10.11
C GLU A 65 -1.07 -11.97 10.94
N LEU A 66 -1.34 -10.72 11.34
CA LEU A 66 -2.53 -10.39 12.12
C LEU A 66 -3.83 -10.33 11.30
N LYS A 67 -3.71 -10.26 9.98
CA LYS A 67 -4.85 -10.17 9.04
C LYS A 67 -5.89 -9.10 9.44
N PRO A 68 -5.48 -7.84 9.66
CA PRO A 68 -6.40 -6.78 10.05
C PRO A 68 -7.34 -6.39 8.90
N ASP A 69 -8.44 -5.72 9.22
CA ASP A 69 -9.37 -5.18 8.21
C ASP A 69 -8.75 -4.08 7.35
N ALA A 70 -7.80 -3.32 7.91
CA ALA A 70 -7.06 -2.27 7.21
C ALA A 70 -5.66 -2.08 7.79
N ILE A 71 -4.73 -1.63 6.95
CA ILE A 71 -3.34 -1.34 7.30
C ILE A 71 -3.03 0.10 6.91
N VAL A 72 -2.49 0.86 7.85
CA VAL A 72 -1.93 2.19 7.59
C VAL A 72 -0.43 2.12 7.81
N THR A 73 0.35 2.34 6.77
CA THR A 73 1.81 2.24 6.82
C THR A 73 2.48 3.60 6.96
N ALA A 74 3.56 3.66 7.75
CA ALA A 74 4.52 4.76 7.70
C ALA A 74 5.40 4.64 6.45
N PRO A 75 6.07 5.72 6.00
CA PRO A 75 6.99 5.66 4.86
C PRO A 75 8.13 4.66 5.09
N VAL A 76 8.49 3.90 4.06
CA VAL A 76 9.59 2.94 4.06
C VAL A 76 10.56 3.26 2.93
N ALA A 77 11.85 3.30 3.24
CA ALA A 77 12.89 3.50 2.24
C ALA A 77 13.21 2.17 1.53
N LYS A 78 12.98 2.12 0.22
CA LYS A 78 13.30 0.96 -0.63
C LYS A 78 14.76 0.50 -0.45
N ASN A 79 15.71 1.47 -0.44
CA ASN A 79 17.12 1.14 -0.29
C ASN A 79 17.44 0.51 1.08
N ALA A 80 16.69 0.85 2.14
CA ALA A 80 16.86 0.22 3.44
C ALA A 80 16.42 -1.25 3.41
N LEU A 81 15.29 -1.55 2.74
CA LEU A 81 14.85 -2.95 2.52
C LEU A 81 15.91 -3.75 1.76
N HIS A 82 16.46 -3.19 0.69
CA HIS A 82 17.51 -3.86 -0.10
C HIS A 82 18.78 -4.09 0.72
N LEU A 83 19.23 -3.11 1.52
CA LEU A 83 20.37 -3.28 2.41
C LEU A 83 20.17 -4.39 3.45
N SER A 84 18.94 -4.62 3.88
CA SER A 84 18.61 -5.71 4.80
C SER A 84 18.41 -7.06 4.12
N GLY A 85 18.53 -7.12 2.78
CA GLY A 85 18.40 -8.34 2.00
C GLY A 85 17.00 -8.61 1.46
N HIS A 86 16.07 -7.71 1.70
CA HIS A 86 14.68 -7.84 1.23
C HIS A 86 14.48 -7.10 -0.10
N ILE A 87 14.51 -7.85 -1.21
CA ILE A 87 14.46 -7.28 -2.57
C ILE A 87 13.02 -7.07 -3.01
N PHE A 88 12.41 -5.98 -2.52
CA PHE A 88 11.09 -5.51 -2.92
C PHE A 88 11.16 -4.11 -3.50
N ASN A 89 10.29 -3.81 -4.46
CA ASN A 89 10.21 -2.48 -5.06
C ASN A 89 9.55 -1.42 -4.15
N GLY A 90 8.89 -1.85 -3.08
CA GLY A 90 8.28 -1.00 -2.07
C GLY A 90 7.38 -1.80 -1.13
N GLN A 91 6.65 -1.09 -0.27
CA GLN A 91 5.74 -1.72 0.70
C GLN A 91 4.61 -2.50 0.02
N THR A 92 4.10 -2.01 -1.12
CA THR A 92 2.99 -2.68 -1.84
C THR A 92 3.37 -4.10 -2.22
N GLU A 93 4.60 -4.30 -2.69
CA GLU A 93 5.10 -5.61 -3.07
C GLU A 93 5.34 -6.51 -1.85
N VAL A 94 5.77 -5.94 -0.71
CA VAL A 94 5.86 -6.69 0.55
C VAL A 94 4.46 -7.12 1.01
N LEU A 95 3.49 -6.21 1.04
CA LEU A 95 2.11 -6.53 1.41
C LEU A 95 1.49 -7.56 0.46
N GLN A 96 1.70 -7.40 -0.84
CA GLN A 96 1.24 -8.38 -1.83
C GLN A 96 1.84 -9.76 -1.58
N HIS A 97 3.14 -9.85 -1.27
CA HIS A 97 3.82 -11.11 -1.01
C HIS A 97 3.19 -11.88 0.16
N PHE A 98 2.77 -11.20 1.22
CA PHE A 98 2.22 -11.85 2.41
C PHE A 98 0.69 -11.99 2.40
N LEU A 99 -0.03 -11.13 1.70
CA LEU A 99 -1.50 -11.07 1.77
C LEU A 99 -2.19 -11.60 0.52
N ALA A 100 -1.51 -11.63 -0.64
CA ALA A 100 -2.13 -12.12 -1.86
C ALA A 100 -2.29 -13.64 -1.81
N HIS A 101 -3.47 -14.12 -2.21
CA HIS A 101 -3.77 -15.52 -2.42
C HIS A 101 -3.99 -15.76 -3.93
N ASP A 102 -3.61 -16.94 -4.42
CA ASP A 102 -3.98 -17.45 -5.75
C ASP A 102 -3.73 -16.47 -6.91
N ASN A 103 -2.51 -15.96 -7.05
CA ASN A 103 -2.12 -15.00 -8.11
C ASN A 103 -2.86 -13.66 -8.08
N GLN A 104 -3.50 -13.29 -6.99
CA GLN A 104 -4.09 -11.97 -6.84
C GLN A 104 -2.99 -10.90 -6.83
N LEU A 105 -3.27 -9.81 -7.54
CA LEU A 105 -2.38 -8.65 -7.54
C LEU A 105 -2.94 -7.55 -6.64
N ALA A 106 -2.05 -6.92 -5.86
CA ALA A 106 -2.42 -5.71 -5.15
C ALA A 106 -2.71 -4.59 -6.15
N GLU A 107 -3.88 -4.00 -6.09
CA GLU A 107 -4.25 -2.86 -6.92
C GLU A 107 -3.92 -1.54 -6.21
N MET A 108 -3.51 -0.54 -6.97
CA MET A 108 -3.24 0.80 -6.43
C MET A 108 -4.36 1.74 -6.82
N LEU A 109 -5.07 2.20 -5.80
CA LEU A 109 -6.17 3.14 -5.93
C LEU A 109 -5.82 4.44 -5.18
N PHE A 110 -5.81 5.56 -5.88
CA PHE A 110 -5.83 6.87 -5.24
C PHE A 110 -7.26 7.27 -4.95
N ALA A 111 -7.51 7.77 -3.76
CA ALA A 111 -8.84 8.19 -3.33
C ALA A 111 -8.76 9.58 -2.68
N ALA A 112 -9.58 10.50 -3.17
CA ALA A 112 -9.73 11.84 -2.61
C ALA A 112 -11.21 12.24 -2.65
N LYS A 113 -11.85 12.30 -1.49
CA LYS A 113 -13.30 12.56 -1.41
C LYS A 113 -14.09 11.59 -2.31
N ASN A 114 -14.76 12.11 -3.33
CA ASN A 114 -15.56 11.33 -4.28
C ASN A 114 -14.80 10.95 -5.56
N PHE A 115 -13.57 11.37 -5.70
CA PHE A 115 -12.72 11.08 -6.86
C PHE A 115 -11.77 9.92 -6.56
N ARG A 116 -11.68 8.95 -7.47
CA ARG A 116 -10.82 7.79 -7.34
C ARG A 116 -10.13 7.49 -8.66
N VAL A 117 -8.86 7.11 -8.58
CA VAL A 117 -8.06 6.75 -9.77
C VAL A 117 -7.41 5.40 -9.54
N LEU A 118 -7.77 4.41 -10.37
CA LEU A 118 -7.11 3.12 -10.42
C LEU A 118 -5.96 3.16 -11.43
N LEU A 119 -4.78 2.74 -11.00
CA LEU A 119 -3.65 2.59 -11.91
C LEU A 119 -3.72 1.24 -12.63
N LEU A 120 -3.75 1.28 -13.96
CA LEU A 120 -3.70 0.05 -14.76
C LEU A 120 -2.32 -0.60 -14.76
N THR A 121 -1.26 0.21 -14.65
CA THR A 121 0.13 -0.26 -14.57
C THR A 121 0.90 0.48 -13.49
N ARG A 122 1.97 -0.11 -12.97
CA ARG A 122 2.87 0.47 -11.96
C ARG A 122 4.31 0.18 -12.32
N HIS A 123 5.19 1.16 -12.08
CA HIS A 123 6.65 0.99 -12.14
C HIS A 123 7.20 0.31 -13.40
N CYS A 124 6.58 0.58 -14.55
CA CYS A 124 7.11 0.13 -15.84
C CYS A 124 7.33 1.31 -16.79
N ALA A 125 8.30 1.18 -17.66
CA ALA A 125 8.57 2.20 -18.66
C ALA A 125 7.39 2.30 -19.66
N LEU A 126 7.01 3.50 -20.06
CA LEU A 126 5.86 3.73 -20.95
C LEU A 126 5.94 2.86 -22.22
N LYS A 127 7.12 2.77 -22.83
CA LYS A 127 7.38 1.94 -24.02
C LYS A 127 7.14 0.44 -23.85
N ASN A 128 7.10 -0.04 -22.59
CA ASN A 128 6.94 -1.45 -22.25
C ASN A 128 5.50 -1.77 -21.77
N ILE A 129 4.61 -0.79 -21.83
CA ILE A 129 3.22 -0.99 -21.39
C ILE A 129 2.48 -1.77 -22.47
N THR A 130 1.93 -2.91 -22.08
CA THR A 130 0.97 -3.65 -22.90
C THR A 130 -0.34 -3.73 -22.13
N LEU A 131 -1.38 -3.08 -22.64
CA LEU A 131 -2.73 -3.14 -22.10
C LEU A 131 -3.58 -4.01 -23.00
N THR A 132 -4.06 -5.13 -22.46
CA THR A 132 -5.04 -5.95 -23.15
C THR A 132 -6.44 -5.71 -22.56
N LYS A 133 -7.47 -6.05 -23.31
CA LYS A 133 -8.85 -5.99 -22.87
C LYS A 133 -9.06 -6.82 -21.59
N GLU A 134 -8.41 -7.97 -21.49
CA GLU A 134 -8.47 -8.87 -20.35
C GLU A 134 -7.87 -8.25 -19.08
N ILE A 135 -6.72 -7.60 -19.20
CA ILE A 135 -6.08 -6.89 -18.07
C ILE A 135 -7.01 -5.80 -17.54
N VAL A 136 -7.53 -4.95 -18.42
CA VAL A 136 -8.44 -3.87 -18.03
C VAL A 136 -9.71 -4.45 -17.39
N LYS A 137 -10.33 -5.45 -18.03
CA LYS A 137 -11.54 -6.10 -17.53
C LYS A 137 -11.34 -6.69 -16.14
N THR A 138 -10.27 -7.45 -15.92
CA THR A 138 -9.97 -8.07 -14.62
C THR A 138 -9.80 -7.02 -13.54
N LYS A 139 -9.03 -5.97 -13.81
CA LYS A 139 -8.82 -4.89 -12.83
C LYS A 139 -10.11 -4.15 -12.48
N VAL A 140 -10.94 -3.83 -13.48
CA VAL A 140 -12.24 -3.18 -13.25
C VAL A 140 -13.17 -4.09 -12.45
N GLN A 141 -13.24 -5.39 -12.77
CA GLN A 141 -14.06 -6.34 -12.04
C GLN A 141 -13.64 -6.47 -10.57
N ASN A 142 -12.33 -6.54 -10.29
CA ASN A 142 -11.80 -6.54 -8.93
C ASN A 142 -12.17 -5.27 -8.17
N LEU A 143 -12.09 -4.12 -8.85
CA LEU A 143 -12.44 -2.83 -8.24
C LEU A 143 -13.95 -2.72 -7.97
N VAL A 144 -14.81 -3.18 -8.88
CA VAL A 144 -16.27 -3.25 -8.66
C VAL A 144 -16.56 -4.07 -7.42
N LYS A 145 -16.03 -5.29 -7.35
CA LYS A 145 -16.20 -6.17 -6.18
C LYS A 145 -15.75 -5.48 -4.89
N THR A 146 -14.60 -4.80 -4.91
CA THR A 146 -14.08 -4.06 -3.75
C THR A 146 -15.01 -2.91 -3.37
N PHE A 147 -15.52 -2.15 -4.34
CA PHE A 147 -16.44 -1.05 -4.07
C PHE A 147 -17.74 -1.54 -3.44
N GLU A 148 -18.31 -2.61 -3.94
CA GLU A 148 -19.54 -3.19 -3.41
C GLU A 148 -19.35 -3.80 -2.02
N THR A 149 -18.27 -4.57 -1.82
CA THR A 149 -18.07 -5.32 -0.58
C THR A 149 -17.43 -4.48 0.53
N GLN A 150 -16.40 -3.67 0.22
CA GLN A 150 -15.63 -2.92 1.21
C GLN A 150 -16.13 -1.48 1.37
N PHE A 151 -16.32 -0.77 0.26
CA PHE A 151 -16.74 0.63 0.29
C PHE A 151 -18.26 0.83 0.31
N LYS A 152 -19.06 -0.22 0.13
CA LYS A 152 -20.52 -0.17 0.08
C LYS A 152 -21.06 0.76 -1.03
N ILE A 153 -20.30 0.92 -2.12
CA ILE A 153 -20.67 1.72 -3.28
C ILE A 153 -21.31 0.77 -4.30
N GLN A 154 -22.59 0.98 -4.58
CA GLN A 154 -23.34 0.19 -5.57
C GLN A 154 -23.28 0.84 -6.94
N ASN A 155 -23.21 0.02 -8.00
CA ASN A 155 -23.22 0.46 -9.41
C ASN A 155 -22.19 1.57 -9.69
N PRO A 156 -20.88 1.39 -9.38
CA PRO A 156 -19.87 2.41 -9.60
C PRO A 156 -19.75 2.72 -11.09
N LYS A 157 -19.63 4.00 -11.41
CA LYS A 157 -19.37 4.47 -12.79
C LYS A 157 -17.88 4.63 -13.01
N PHE A 158 -17.40 4.18 -14.16
CA PHE A 158 -16.00 4.24 -14.55
C PHE A 158 -15.83 5.11 -15.80
N ALA A 159 -14.78 5.89 -15.81
CA ALA A 159 -14.24 6.54 -17.00
C ALA A 159 -12.88 5.93 -17.30
N LEU A 160 -12.64 5.50 -18.52
CA LEU A 160 -11.35 5.03 -18.99
C LEU A 160 -10.72 6.11 -19.87
N CYS A 161 -9.53 6.59 -19.48
CA CYS A 161 -8.78 7.55 -20.28
C CYS A 161 -8.20 6.86 -21.52
N GLY A 162 -8.13 7.58 -22.61
CA GLY A 162 -7.40 7.11 -23.80
C GLY A 162 -5.92 6.86 -23.47
N PHE A 163 -5.38 5.77 -23.99
CA PHE A 163 -3.96 5.44 -23.84
C PHE A 163 -3.07 6.28 -24.77
N ASN A 164 -3.54 6.45 -26.02
CA ASN A 164 -2.90 7.30 -27.00
C ASN A 164 -3.67 8.62 -27.20
N PRO A 165 -3.05 9.67 -27.78
CA PRO A 165 -3.77 10.87 -28.19
C PRO A 165 -5.00 10.51 -29.03
N HIS A 166 -6.10 11.23 -28.84
CA HIS A 166 -7.38 10.99 -29.52
C HIS A 166 -7.87 9.53 -29.43
N SER A 167 -7.52 8.82 -28.32
CA SER A 167 -7.84 7.39 -28.10
C SER A 167 -7.36 6.46 -29.22
N GLY A 168 -6.28 6.85 -29.92
CA GLY A 168 -5.67 6.06 -30.99
C GLY A 168 -6.21 6.38 -32.38
N GLU A 169 -7.18 7.30 -32.53
CA GLU A 169 -7.67 7.81 -33.80
C GLU A 169 -7.95 6.70 -34.81
N ASP A 170 -8.86 5.79 -34.44
CA ASP A 170 -9.25 4.61 -35.22
C ASP A 170 -8.08 3.67 -35.58
N GLY A 171 -7.03 3.64 -34.74
CA GLY A 171 -5.85 2.79 -34.92
C GLY A 171 -4.71 3.41 -35.71
N ILE A 172 -4.79 4.73 -36.03
CA ILE A 172 -3.70 5.44 -36.71
C ILE A 172 -2.55 5.73 -35.75
N LEU A 173 -2.87 5.94 -34.44
CA LEU A 173 -1.92 6.29 -33.42
C LEU A 173 -1.74 5.11 -32.42
N GLY A 174 -0.85 4.18 -32.69
CA GLY A 174 -0.40 3.15 -31.73
C GLY A 174 -0.59 1.72 -32.11
#